data_1a7cc0e5294d6b86bff6fb181a0ed949
#
_entry.id   1a7cc0e5294d6b86bff6fb181a0ed949
#
_cell.length_a   1.000
_cell.length_b   1.000
_cell.length_c   1.000
_cell.angle_alpha   90.00
_cell.angle_beta   90.00
_cell.angle_gamma   90.00
#
_symmetry.space_group_name_H-M   'P 1'
#
loop_
_entity.id
_entity.type
_entity.pdbx_description
1 polymer ?
#
loop_
_entity_poly.entity_id
_entity_poly.type
_entity_poly.pdbx_seq_one_letter_code
_entity_poly.pdbx_strand_id
1 'polypeptide(L)'
;MSSRAATARTREAPSTRDTILDAAERRFAERGFAGVSMREIAAEAGLKNQASLYHHFRHKRALYEAVLSRGIAPIIALVAESGKSGPGGERGRLEPAVVEAVLDRVLDYLEEHPHLPRLIQRAGLDDNRYLRSALARFLGPLYAQGLSVLAGARSSWEASELPHLGAGLYHLIFGYFADATLFEAVVQQDPRSPAAVARQRRFLKSAVAQLLGLRPARRLLSRRA
;
A
#
# COMPACT_ATOMS: atom_id res chain seq x y z
N MET A 1 -34.67 29.11 3.56
CA MET A 1 -34.73 27.86 2.79
C MET A 1 -33.67 27.97 1.69
N SER A 2 -32.50 27.44 1.93
CA SER A 2 -31.41 27.43 0.94
C SER A 2 -30.90 26.01 0.81
N SER A 3 -31.30 25.37 -0.30
CA SER A 3 -30.92 24.00 -0.68
C SER A 3 -29.43 23.95 -1.04
N ARG A 4 -28.66 23.25 -0.25
CA ARG A 4 -27.25 22.91 -0.53
C ARG A 4 -27.26 21.72 -1.48
N ALA A 5 -27.19 21.98 -2.80
CA ALA A 5 -26.98 20.97 -3.82
C ALA A 5 -25.61 20.30 -3.60
N ALA A 6 -25.64 19.05 -3.18
CA ALA A 6 -24.47 18.17 -3.16
C ALA A 6 -24.04 17.91 -4.61
N THR A 7 -22.91 18.44 -5.02
CA THR A 7 -22.29 18.18 -6.32
C THR A 7 -21.81 16.73 -6.34
N ALA A 8 -22.63 15.84 -6.87
CA ALA A 8 -22.22 14.49 -7.21
C ALA A 8 -21.13 14.61 -8.29
N ARG A 9 -19.87 14.32 -7.94
CA ARG A 9 -18.80 14.14 -8.93
C ARG A 9 -19.22 12.96 -9.79
N THR A 10 -19.61 13.23 -11.01
CA THR A 10 -19.81 12.23 -12.06
C THR A 10 -18.47 11.50 -12.21
N ARG A 11 -18.42 10.22 -11.81
CA ARG A 11 -17.25 9.36 -12.09
C ARG A 11 -17.20 9.20 -13.60
N GLU A 12 -16.25 9.86 -14.22
CA GLU A 12 -15.92 9.67 -15.63
C GLU A 12 -15.62 8.19 -15.87
N ALA A 13 -16.13 7.62 -16.98
CA ALA A 13 -15.89 6.22 -17.28
C ALA A 13 -14.36 5.96 -17.35
N PRO A 14 -13.85 4.86 -16.78
CA PRO A 14 -12.43 4.58 -16.76
C PRO A 14 -11.88 4.54 -18.18
N SER A 15 -10.72 5.16 -18.40
CA SER A 15 -10.06 5.13 -19.71
C SER A 15 -9.70 3.70 -20.10
N THR A 16 -9.58 3.40 -21.39
CA THR A 16 -9.11 2.09 -21.88
C THR A 16 -7.77 1.71 -21.23
N ARG A 17 -6.90 2.70 -21.01
CA ARG A 17 -5.61 2.48 -20.34
C ARG A 17 -5.79 2.04 -18.90
N ASP A 18 -6.71 2.62 -18.15
CA ASP A 18 -6.99 2.25 -16.76
C ASP A 18 -7.60 0.86 -16.68
N THR A 19 -8.52 0.52 -17.57
CA THR A 19 -9.10 -0.83 -17.66
C THR A 19 -8.03 -1.89 -17.92
N ILE A 20 -7.05 -1.60 -18.78
CA ILE A 20 -5.88 -2.49 -19.03
C ILE A 20 -5.04 -2.63 -17.75
N LEU A 21 -4.76 -1.54 -17.06
CA LEU A 21 -3.97 -1.55 -15.82
C LEU A 21 -4.67 -2.35 -14.71
N ASP A 22 -5.99 -2.23 -14.58
CA ASP A 22 -6.77 -2.98 -13.60
C ASP A 22 -6.76 -4.49 -13.87
N ALA A 23 -6.96 -4.88 -15.14
CA ALA A 23 -6.87 -6.27 -15.57
C ALA A 23 -5.46 -6.84 -15.33
N ALA A 24 -4.43 -6.07 -15.69
CA ALA A 24 -3.05 -6.47 -15.51
C ALA A 24 -2.66 -6.61 -14.03
N GLU A 25 -3.10 -5.70 -13.17
CA GLU A 25 -2.85 -5.75 -11.73
C GLU A 25 -3.41 -7.04 -11.13
N ARG A 26 -4.67 -7.37 -11.40
CA ARG A 26 -5.30 -8.63 -10.95
C ARG A 26 -4.51 -9.84 -11.42
N ARG A 27 -4.23 -9.94 -12.72
CA ARG A 27 -3.54 -11.11 -13.30
C ARG A 27 -2.12 -11.28 -12.76
N PHE A 28 -1.38 -10.20 -12.67
CA PHE A 28 -0.03 -10.27 -12.11
C PHE A 28 -0.03 -10.61 -10.61
N ALA A 29 -0.99 -10.11 -9.83
CA ALA A 29 -1.15 -10.48 -8.44
C ALA A 29 -1.53 -11.95 -8.24
N GLU A 30 -2.37 -12.52 -9.13
CA GLU A 30 -2.82 -13.91 -9.05
C GLU A 30 -1.77 -14.91 -9.51
N ARG A 31 -1.11 -14.65 -10.65
CA ARG A 31 -0.29 -15.63 -11.38
C ARG A 31 1.18 -15.24 -11.56
N GLY A 32 1.56 -14.08 -11.07
CA GLY A 32 2.92 -13.53 -11.24
C GLY A 32 3.20 -13.05 -12.66
N PHE A 33 4.37 -12.43 -12.84
CA PHE A 33 4.76 -11.90 -14.15
C PHE A 33 4.86 -13.01 -15.20
N ALA A 34 5.54 -14.12 -14.91
CA ALA A 34 5.76 -15.21 -15.88
C ALA A 34 4.47 -15.90 -16.30
N GLY A 35 3.53 -16.09 -15.37
CA GLY A 35 2.30 -16.87 -15.56
C GLY A 35 1.17 -16.16 -16.32
N VAL A 36 1.39 -14.96 -16.88
CA VAL A 36 0.35 -14.16 -17.54
C VAL A 36 0.83 -13.72 -18.93
N SER A 37 -0.04 -13.77 -19.92
CA SER A 37 0.22 -13.28 -21.27
C SER A 37 -0.47 -11.94 -21.55
N MET A 38 0.05 -11.16 -22.50
CA MET A 38 -0.59 -9.94 -23.00
C MET A 38 -1.99 -10.21 -23.58
N ARG A 39 -2.17 -11.39 -24.17
CA ARG A 39 -3.47 -11.83 -24.73
C ARG A 39 -4.52 -12.02 -23.63
N GLU A 40 -4.15 -12.67 -22.53
CA GLU A 40 -5.07 -12.87 -21.39
C GLU A 40 -5.46 -11.54 -20.76
N ILE A 41 -4.50 -10.60 -20.62
CA ILE A 41 -4.78 -9.26 -20.10
C ILE A 41 -5.73 -8.49 -21.04
N ALA A 42 -5.48 -8.55 -22.36
CA ALA A 42 -6.35 -7.90 -23.35
C ALA A 42 -7.79 -8.43 -23.29
N ALA A 43 -7.93 -9.76 -23.18
CA ALA A 43 -9.24 -10.40 -23.06
C ALA A 43 -9.98 -9.97 -21.78
N GLU A 44 -9.27 -9.95 -20.65
CA GLU A 44 -9.87 -9.52 -19.38
C GLU A 44 -10.22 -8.02 -19.35
N ALA A 45 -9.42 -7.20 -20.02
CA ALA A 45 -9.70 -5.77 -20.18
C ALA A 45 -10.85 -5.50 -21.19
N GLY A 46 -11.48 -6.55 -21.75
CA GLY A 46 -12.57 -6.42 -22.72
C GLY A 46 -12.15 -5.85 -24.08
N LEU A 47 -10.86 -5.94 -24.43
CA LEU A 47 -10.36 -5.44 -25.71
C LEU A 47 -10.74 -6.40 -26.84
N LYS A 48 -11.24 -5.84 -27.95
CA LYS A 48 -11.63 -6.63 -29.13
C LYS A 48 -10.47 -7.43 -29.74
N ASN A 49 -9.24 -6.89 -29.62
CA ASN A 49 -8.04 -7.57 -30.08
C ASN A 49 -6.81 -7.17 -29.22
N GLN A 50 -5.79 -8.02 -29.26
CA GLN A 50 -4.54 -7.80 -28.55
C GLN A 50 -3.75 -6.59 -29.07
N ALA A 51 -3.92 -6.22 -30.35
CA ALA A 51 -3.22 -5.07 -30.97
C ALA A 51 -3.58 -3.77 -30.23
N SER A 52 -4.83 -3.62 -29.78
CA SER A 52 -5.28 -2.47 -29.00
C SER A 52 -4.47 -2.28 -27.71
N LEU A 53 -4.04 -3.38 -27.07
CA LEU A 53 -3.21 -3.29 -25.88
C LEU A 53 -1.81 -2.78 -26.21
N TYR A 54 -1.22 -3.18 -27.36
CA TYR A 54 0.11 -2.74 -27.79
C TYR A 54 0.18 -1.26 -28.17
N HIS A 55 -0.94 -0.63 -28.48
CA HIS A 55 -1.00 0.84 -28.61
C HIS A 55 -0.75 1.56 -27.30
N HIS A 56 -1.10 0.96 -26.17
CA HIS A 56 -0.91 1.55 -24.83
C HIS A 56 0.41 1.11 -24.19
N PHE A 57 0.84 -0.14 -24.40
CA PHE A 57 2.01 -0.72 -23.75
C PHE A 57 2.82 -1.56 -24.74
N ARG A 58 4.03 -1.14 -25.05
CA ARG A 58 4.90 -1.77 -26.08
C ARG A 58 5.15 -3.26 -25.82
N HIS A 59 5.22 -3.68 -24.58
CA HIS A 59 5.48 -5.06 -24.16
C HIS A 59 5.03 -5.27 -22.71
N LYS A 60 4.91 -6.53 -22.31
CA LYS A 60 4.44 -6.97 -21.00
C LYS A 60 5.19 -6.31 -19.83
N ARG A 61 6.49 -6.10 -19.97
CA ARG A 61 7.33 -5.45 -18.98
C ARG A 61 6.94 -3.99 -18.77
N ALA A 62 6.71 -3.22 -19.84
CA ALA A 62 6.26 -1.83 -19.73
C ALA A 62 4.89 -1.74 -19.03
N LEU A 63 3.99 -2.69 -19.30
CA LEU A 63 2.72 -2.80 -18.62
C LEU A 63 2.91 -3.11 -17.13
N TYR A 64 3.76 -4.07 -16.78
CA TYR A 64 4.05 -4.44 -15.40
C TYR A 64 4.64 -3.26 -14.60
N GLU A 65 5.61 -2.54 -15.18
CA GLU A 65 6.18 -1.33 -14.56
C GLU A 65 5.13 -0.23 -14.36
N ALA A 66 4.23 -0.06 -15.33
CA ALA A 66 3.14 0.92 -15.20
C ALA A 66 2.15 0.53 -14.10
N VAL A 67 1.84 -0.76 -13.93
CA VAL A 67 1.00 -1.25 -12.82
C VAL A 67 1.67 -0.98 -11.47
N LEU A 68 2.95 -1.33 -11.30
CA LEU A 68 3.70 -1.04 -10.07
C LEU A 68 3.76 0.45 -9.78
N SER A 69 4.07 1.27 -10.79
CA SER A 69 4.12 2.72 -10.63
C SER A 69 2.80 3.31 -10.18
N ARG A 70 1.70 2.91 -10.83
CA ARG A 70 0.35 3.36 -10.49
C ARG A 70 -0.03 3.00 -9.06
N GLY A 71 0.31 1.77 -8.63
CA GLY A 71 -0.04 1.29 -7.31
C GLY A 71 0.81 1.90 -6.19
N ILE A 72 2.10 2.14 -6.42
CA ILE A 72 3.03 2.56 -5.37
C ILE A 72 3.11 4.09 -5.23
N ALA A 73 2.99 4.85 -6.32
CA ALA A 73 3.16 6.30 -6.29
C ALA A 73 2.23 7.04 -5.33
N PRO A 74 0.92 6.69 -5.21
CA PRO A 74 0.04 7.33 -4.22
C PRO A 74 0.48 7.09 -2.78
N ILE A 75 0.99 5.90 -2.47
CA ILE A 75 1.49 5.56 -1.14
C ILE A 75 2.74 6.37 -0.80
N ILE A 76 3.65 6.56 -1.76
CA ILE A 76 4.82 7.44 -1.60
C ILE A 76 4.37 8.86 -1.25
N ALA A 77 3.38 9.38 -1.98
CA ALA A 77 2.85 10.72 -1.73
C ALA A 77 2.24 10.85 -0.32
N LEU A 78 1.47 9.84 0.13
CA LEU A 78 0.88 9.80 1.47
C LEU A 78 1.94 9.81 2.56
N VAL A 79 3.00 8.99 2.42
CA VAL A 79 4.11 8.93 3.38
C VAL A 79 4.91 10.23 3.36
N ALA A 80 5.12 10.85 2.20
CA ALA A 80 5.82 12.13 2.08
C ALA A 80 5.06 13.28 2.80
N GLU A 81 3.74 13.24 2.79
CA GLU A 81 2.92 14.22 3.51
C GLU A 81 3.11 14.14 5.03
N SER A 82 3.38 12.94 5.59
CA SER A 82 3.59 12.77 7.02
C SER A 82 4.86 13.46 7.55
N GLY A 83 5.85 13.66 6.68
CA GLY A 83 7.08 14.39 7.01
C GLY A 83 6.95 15.92 6.92
N LYS A 84 5.84 16.42 6.38
CA LYS A 84 5.59 17.87 6.34
C LYS A 84 4.95 18.26 7.66
N SER A 85 5.65 19.07 8.46
CA SER A 85 5.11 19.61 9.71
C SER A 85 3.78 20.32 9.44
N GLY A 86 2.74 20.00 10.22
CA GLY A 86 1.51 20.75 10.24
C GLY A 86 1.75 22.22 10.66
N PRO A 87 0.78 23.15 10.44
CA PRO A 87 0.91 24.53 10.86
C PRO A 87 1.11 24.59 12.38
N GLY A 88 2.31 24.97 12.81
CA GLY A 88 2.70 25.10 14.23
C GLY A 88 3.57 23.96 14.80
N GLY A 89 3.87 22.92 14.03
CA GLY A 89 4.71 21.80 14.49
C GLY A 89 6.21 22.09 14.38
N GLU A 90 6.99 21.68 15.38
CA GLU A 90 8.45 21.66 15.29
C GLU A 90 8.87 20.76 14.11
N ARG A 91 9.74 21.26 13.22
CA ARG A 91 10.29 20.46 12.12
C ARG A 91 10.91 19.18 12.68
N GLY A 92 10.46 18.02 12.15
CA GLY A 92 11.02 16.72 12.52
C GLY A 92 10.28 15.98 13.65
N ARG A 93 9.19 16.53 14.20
CA ARG A 93 8.38 15.81 15.19
C ARG A 93 7.20 15.13 14.50
N LEU A 94 7.10 13.81 14.65
CA LEU A 94 5.92 13.05 14.22
C LEU A 94 4.77 13.33 15.21
N GLU A 95 3.72 13.97 14.72
CA GLU A 95 2.49 14.16 15.49
C GLU A 95 1.62 12.91 15.39
N PRO A 96 1.14 12.34 16.53
CA PRO A 96 0.31 11.13 16.51
C PRO A 96 -0.89 11.21 15.58
N ALA A 97 -1.57 12.35 15.54
CA ALA A 97 -2.72 12.58 14.67
C ALA A 97 -2.37 12.53 13.18
N VAL A 98 -1.19 13.02 12.79
CA VAL A 98 -0.70 12.97 11.40
C VAL A 98 -0.41 11.53 11.00
N VAL A 99 0.28 10.77 11.88
CA VAL A 99 0.57 9.36 11.62
C VAL A 99 -0.71 8.53 11.50
N GLU A 100 -1.67 8.74 12.39
CA GLU A 100 -2.97 8.07 12.33
C GLU A 100 -3.74 8.41 11.05
N ALA A 101 -3.75 9.68 10.63
CA ALA A 101 -4.40 10.11 9.39
C ALA A 101 -3.74 9.52 8.14
N VAL A 102 -2.40 9.44 8.11
CA VAL A 102 -1.67 8.81 7.00
C VAL A 102 -1.95 7.31 6.97
N LEU A 103 -1.96 6.63 8.12
CA LEU A 103 -2.33 5.22 8.20
C LEU A 103 -3.76 4.97 7.69
N ASP A 104 -4.73 5.79 8.09
CA ASP A 104 -6.10 5.67 7.58
C ASP A 104 -6.13 5.76 6.05
N ARG A 105 -5.49 6.77 5.47
CA ARG A 105 -5.45 6.96 4.02
C ARG A 105 -4.73 5.84 3.29
N VAL A 106 -3.64 5.30 3.85
CA VAL A 106 -2.95 4.14 3.29
C VAL A 106 -3.85 2.91 3.34
N LEU A 107 -4.54 2.68 4.44
CA LEU A 107 -5.45 1.54 4.59
C LEU A 107 -6.65 1.66 3.66
N ASP A 108 -7.26 2.85 3.54
CA ASP A 108 -8.35 3.12 2.58
C ASP A 108 -7.87 2.81 1.15
N TYR A 109 -6.66 3.26 0.81
CA TYR A 109 -6.07 2.98 -0.50
C TYR A 109 -5.86 1.47 -0.75
N LEU A 110 -5.39 0.72 0.25
CA LEU A 110 -5.20 -0.73 0.13
C LEU A 110 -6.53 -1.49 0.07
N GLU A 111 -7.59 -0.99 0.70
CA GLU A 111 -8.95 -1.52 0.56
C GLU A 111 -9.49 -1.31 -0.87
N GLU A 112 -9.22 -0.15 -1.47
CA GLU A 112 -9.59 0.15 -2.86
C GLU A 112 -8.73 -0.61 -3.89
N HIS A 113 -7.51 -1.02 -3.52
CA HIS A 113 -6.55 -1.75 -4.36
C HIS A 113 -6.15 -3.10 -3.77
N PRO A 114 -7.09 -4.06 -3.62
CA PRO A 114 -6.88 -5.30 -2.87
C PRO A 114 -5.84 -6.25 -3.49
N HIS A 115 -5.49 -6.05 -4.75
CA HIS A 115 -4.50 -6.86 -5.47
C HIS A 115 -3.06 -6.35 -5.29
N LEU A 116 -2.90 -5.07 -4.97
CA LEU A 116 -1.59 -4.41 -4.90
C LEU A 116 -0.64 -5.03 -3.85
N PRO A 117 -1.06 -5.32 -2.59
CA PRO A 117 -0.16 -5.93 -1.61
C PRO A 117 0.39 -7.28 -2.07
N ARG A 118 -0.45 -8.13 -2.66
CA ARG A 118 -0.05 -9.43 -3.19
C ARG A 118 0.85 -9.30 -4.41
N LEU A 119 0.59 -8.33 -5.27
CA LEU A 119 1.45 -8.03 -6.42
C LEU A 119 2.87 -7.66 -5.97
N ILE A 120 3.00 -6.77 -4.99
CA ILE A 120 4.30 -6.34 -4.45
C ILE A 120 5.03 -7.51 -3.80
N GLN A 121 4.34 -8.30 -2.99
CA GLN A 121 4.90 -9.50 -2.34
C GLN A 121 5.42 -10.49 -3.40
N ARG A 122 4.63 -10.82 -4.42
CA ARG A 122 5.05 -11.70 -5.51
C ARG A 122 6.25 -11.16 -6.28
N ALA A 123 6.27 -9.86 -6.56
CA ALA A 123 7.40 -9.23 -7.24
C ALA A 123 8.70 -9.35 -6.45
N GLY A 124 8.62 -9.31 -5.11
CA GLY A 124 9.75 -9.51 -4.21
C GLY A 124 10.27 -10.95 -4.18
N LEU A 125 9.37 -11.92 -4.36
CA LEU A 125 9.71 -13.36 -4.36
C LEU A 125 10.13 -13.90 -5.74
N ASP A 126 9.93 -13.13 -6.82
CA ASP A 126 10.27 -13.56 -8.17
C ASP A 126 11.80 -13.57 -8.34
N ASP A 127 12.34 -14.70 -8.80
CA ASP A 127 13.78 -14.88 -9.07
C ASP A 127 14.27 -14.06 -10.27
N ASN A 128 13.38 -13.46 -11.02
CA ASN A 128 13.73 -12.61 -12.13
C ASN A 128 14.41 -11.32 -11.65
N ARG A 129 15.74 -11.29 -11.76
CA ARG A 129 16.59 -10.13 -11.40
C ARG A 129 16.02 -8.81 -11.90
N TYR A 130 15.39 -8.85 -13.05
CA TYR A 130 14.82 -7.70 -13.71
C TYR A 130 13.59 -7.14 -12.95
N LEU A 131 12.70 -8.02 -12.51
CA LEU A 131 11.51 -7.62 -11.74
C LEU A 131 11.91 -7.09 -10.37
N ARG A 132 12.91 -7.68 -9.73
CA ARG A 132 13.48 -7.17 -8.48
C ARG A 132 14.06 -5.76 -8.66
N SER A 133 14.79 -5.51 -9.75
CA SER A 133 15.31 -4.16 -10.04
C SER A 133 14.20 -3.16 -10.31
N ALA A 134 13.14 -3.56 -11.02
CA ALA A 134 11.98 -2.71 -11.24
C ALA A 134 11.28 -2.39 -9.91
N LEU A 135 11.03 -3.40 -9.08
CA LEU A 135 10.40 -3.23 -7.77
C LEU A 135 11.25 -2.32 -6.86
N ALA A 136 12.56 -2.54 -6.80
CA ALA A 136 13.47 -1.71 -6.00
C ALA A 136 13.45 -0.24 -6.43
N ARG A 137 13.32 0.03 -7.74
CA ARG A 137 13.20 1.39 -8.27
C ARG A 137 11.92 2.09 -7.80
N PHE A 138 10.81 1.36 -7.64
CA PHE A 138 9.55 1.92 -7.17
C PHE A 138 9.46 1.96 -5.64
N LEU A 139 9.93 0.93 -4.95
CA LEU A 139 9.90 0.89 -3.48
C LEU A 139 11.04 1.71 -2.84
N GLY A 140 12.17 1.89 -3.52
CA GLY A 140 13.30 2.65 -3.01
C GLY A 140 12.94 4.06 -2.53
N PRO A 141 12.24 4.86 -3.33
CA PRO A 141 11.77 6.19 -2.92
C PRO A 141 10.83 6.15 -1.71
N LEU A 142 9.90 5.19 -1.67
CA LEU A 142 9.01 4.99 -0.52
C LEU A 142 9.80 4.70 0.75
N TYR A 143 10.77 3.78 0.64
CA TYR A 143 11.62 3.39 1.74
C TYR A 143 12.49 4.55 2.23
N ALA A 144 13.15 5.27 1.32
CA ALA A 144 13.97 6.44 1.64
C ALA A 144 13.14 7.55 2.30
N GLN A 145 11.93 7.81 1.81
CA GLN A 145 11.01 8.77 2.39
C GLN A 145 10.58 8.34 3.80
N GLY A 146 10.23 7.07 3.98
CA GLY A 146 9.87 6.50 5.28
C GLY A 146 11.02 6.63 6.29
N LEU A 147 12.24 6.28 5.89
CA LEU A 147 13.43 6.43 6.74
C LEU A 147 13.69 7.90 7.11
N SER A 148 13.53 8.83 6.16
CA SER A 148 13.68 10.26 6.44
C SER A 148 12.67 10.75 7.48
N VAL A 149 11.42 10.28 7.40
CA VAL A 149 10.38 10.58 8.39
C VAL A 149 10.74 10.00 9.77
N LEU A 150 11.19 8.74 9.80
CA LEU A 150 11.59 8.05 11.04
C LEU A 150 12.82 8.69 11.68
N ALA A 151 13.82 9.08 10.90
CA ALA A 151 15.03 9.76 11.40
C ALA A 151 14.73 11.12 12.01
N GLY A 152 13.71 11.82 11.52
CA GLY A 152 13.22 13.07 12.11
C GLY A 152 12.40 12.88 13.39
N ALA A 153 11.94 11.66 13.67
CA ALA A 153 11.18 11.35 14.87
C ALA A 153 12.11 11.24 16.09
N ARG A 154 11.68 11.74 17.24
CA ARG A 154 12.33 11.44 18.53
C ARG A 154 11.93 10.01 18.96
N SER A 155 12.42 9.02 18.22
CA SER A 155 12.17 7.62 18.53
C SER A 155 13.25 7.05 19.46
N SER A 156 12.93 5.96 20.16
CA SER A 156 13.91 5.20 20.96
C SER A 156 14.85 4.33 20.11
N TRP A 157 14.68 4.36 18.78
CA TRP A 157 15.44 3.54 17.85
C TRP A 157 16.75 4.24 17.44
N GLU A 158 17.84 3.47 17.41
CA GLU A 158 19.10 3.94 16.87
C GLU A 158 19.05 4.08 15.34
N ALA A 159 19.89 4.92 14.76
CA ALA A 159 19.94 5.13 13.32
C ALA A 159 20.18 3.83 12.51
N SER A 160 20.96 2.90 13.09
CA SER A 160 21.23 1.57 12.54
C SER A 160 20.01 0.65 12.53
N GLU A 161 19.01 0.87 13.40
CA GLU A 161 17.79 0.10 13.53
C GLU A 161 16.66 0.60 12.63
N LEU A 162 16.71 1.84 12.18
CA LEU A 162 15.64 2.43 11.35
C LEU A 162 15.33 1.62 10.08
N PRO A 163 16.29 1.02 9.36
CA PRO A 163 15.99 0.15 8.24
C PRO A 163 15.15 -1.07 8.62
N HIS A 164 15.43 -1.67 9.79
CA HIS A 164 14.67 -2.81 10.31
C HIS A 164 13.27 -2.42 10.75
N LEU A 165 13.15 -1.26 11.42
CA LEU A 165 11.86 -0.69 11.76
C LEU A 165 11.01 -0.41 10.51
N GLY A 166 11.60 0.17 9.47
CA GLY A 166 10.93 0.41 8.18
C GLY A 166 10.44 -0.88 7.53
N ALA A 167 11.27 -1.92 7.51
CA ALA A 167 10.89 -3.24 7.00
C ALA A 167 9.76 -3.86 7.85
N GLY A 168 9.85 -3.77 9.17
CA GLY A 168 8.80 -4.23 10.09
C GLY A 168 7.46 -3.53 9.84
N LEU A 169 7.47 -2.21 9.70
CA LEU A 169 6.27 -1.43 9.39
C LEU A 169 5.67 -1.81 8.03
N TYR A 170 6.50 -2.03 7.01
CA TYR A 170 6.05 -2.52 5.72
C TYR A 170 5.32 -3.86 5.86
N HIS A 171 5.90 -4.85 6.53
CA HIS A 171 5.27 -6.16 6.71
C HIS A 171 4.01 -6.07 7.57
N LEU A 172 4.00 -5.23 8.60
CA LEU A 172 2.85 -5.05 9.47
C LEU A 172 1.64 -4.48 8.72
N ILE A 173 1.87 -3.53 7.80
CA ILE A 173 0.82 -2.86 7.03
C ILE A 173 0.38 -3.69 5.83
N PHE A 174 1.33 -4.15 5.01
CA PHE A 174 1.03 -4.84 3.76
C PHE A 174 0.77 -6.33 3.92
N GLY A 175 1.43 -7.00 4.88
CA GLY A 175 1.37 -8.45 5.06
C GLY A 175 -0.04 -8.95 5.33
N TYR A 176 -0.82 -8.25 6.13
CA TYR A 176 -2.21 -8.62 6.40
C TYR A 176 -3.06 -8.76 5.14
N PHE A 177 -2.92 -7.81 4.21
CA PHE A 177 -3.67 -7.83 2.95
C PHE A 177 -3.05 -8.78 1.91
N ALA A 178 -1.72 -8.90 1.89
CA ALA A 178 -1.02 -9.79 0.98
C ALA A 178 -1.31 -11.27 1.27
N ASP A 179 -1.34 -11.64 2.55
CA ASP A 179 -1.54 -12.99 3.04
C ASP A 179 -3.00 -13.30 3.42
N ALA A 180 -3.95 -12.49 2.96
CA ALA A 180 -5.37 -12.59 3.32
C ALA A 180 -5.93 -14.02 3.15
N THR A 181 -5.56 -14.72 2.08
CA THR A 181 -6.00 -16.12 1.84
C THR A 181 -5.47 -17.09 2.90
N LEU A 182 -4.21 -16.93 3.31
CA LEU A 182 -3.62 -17.74 4.38
C LEU A 182 -4.27 -17.42 5.72
N PHE A 183 -4.47 -16.12 5.99
CA PHE A 183 -5.12 -15.67 7.23
C PHE A 183 -6.55 -16.21 7.34
N GLU A 184 -7.32 -16.16 6.25
CA GLU A 184 -8.67 -16.73 6.18
C GLU A 184 -8.67 -18.23 6.50
N ALA A 185 -7.74 -18.99 5.91
CA ALA A 185 -7.63 -20.42 6.13
C ALA A 185 -7.27 -20.77 7.59
N VAL A 186 -6.41 -19.96 8.25
CA VAL A 186 -5.94 -20.23 9.61
C VAL A 186 -6.94 -19.74 10.66
N VAL A 187 -7.47 -18.54 10.47
CA VAL A 187 -8.33 -17.88 11.48
C VAL A 187 -9.82 -18.17 11.25
N GLN A 188 -10.15 -18.77 10.07
CA GLN A 188 -11.53 -19.08 9.64
C GLN A 188 -12.47 -17.84 9.68
N GLN A 189 -11.91 -16.69 9.36
CA GLN A 189 -12.64 -15.44 9.24
C GLN A 189 -12.16 -14.72 7.99
N ASP A 190 -13.10 -14.13 7.23
CA ASP A 190 -12.75 -13.29 6.09
C ASP A 190 -12.01 -12.02 6.57
N PRO A 191 -10.69 -11.89 6.26
CA PRO A 191 -9.90 -10.75 6.67
C PRO A 191 -10.28 -9.45 5.96
N ARG A 192 -11.07 -9.54 4.89
CA ARG A 192 -11.56 -8.40 4.10
C ARG A 192 -12.96 -7.95 4.53
N SER A 193 -13.60 -8.67 5.45
CA SER A 193 -14.88 -8.22 5.99
C SER A 193 -14.72 -6.85 6.68
N PRO A 194 -15.72 -5.95 6.60
CA PRO A 194 -15.64 -4.62 7.20
C PRO A 194 -15.27 -4.65 8.69
N ALA A 195 -15.76 -5.67 9.42
CA ALA A 195 -15.45 -5.84 10.84
C ALA A 195 -13.99 -6.26 11.08
N ALA A 196 -13.42 -7.12 10.23
CA ALA A 196 -12.03 -7.54 10.31
C ALA A 196 -11.08 -6.37 9.98
N VAL A 197 -11.36 -5.65 8.89
CA VAL A 197 -10.59 -4.46 8.48
C VAL A 197 -10.63 -3.39 9.56
N ALA A 198 -11.79 -3.12 10.17
CA ALA A 198 -11.89 -2.17 11.26
C ALA A 198 -11.06 -2.59 12.50
N ARG A 199 -11.00 -3.90 12.82
CA ARG A 199 -10.12 -4.43 13.89
C ARG A 199 -8.65 -4.26 13.52
N GLN A 200 -8.27 -4.61 12.30
CA GLN A 200 -6.90 -4.46 11.81
C GLN A 200 -6.45 -3.00 11.84
N ARG A 201 -7.30 -2.08 11.42
CA ARG A 201 -7.04 -0.63 11.46
C ARG A 201 -6.73 -0.15 12.89
N ARG A 202 -7.54 -0.55 13.87
CA ARG A 202 -7.29 -0.22 15.28
C ARG A 202 -5.97 -0.82 15.80
N PHE A 203 -5.71 -2.08 15.45
CA PHE A 203 -4.47 -2.76 15.81
C PHE A 203 -3.25 -2.02 15.21
N LEU A 204 -3.25 -1.71 13.91
CA LEU A 204 -2.16 -1.03 13.24
C LEU A 204 -1.88 0.35 13.84
N LYS A 205 -2.91 1.17 14.08
CA LYS A 205 -2.75 2.47 14.73
C LYS A 205 -2.08 2.33 16.10
N SER A 206 -2.51 1.36 16.90
CA SER A 206 -1.92 1.12 18.20
C SER A 206 -0.47 0.62 18.12
N ALA A 207 -0.20 -0.35 17.26
CA ALA A 207 1.12 -0.94 17.08
C ALA A 207 2.14 0.08 16.55
N VAL A 208 1.76 0.82 15.49
CA VAL A 208 2.62 1.85 14.90
C VAL A 208 2.91 2.98 15.90
N ALA A 209 1.90 3.42 16.65
CA ALA A 209 2.10 4.44 17.69
C ALA A 209 3.08 3.98 18.78
N GLN A 210 3.03 2.71 19.18
CA GLN A 210 3.99 2.14 20.13
C GLN A 210 5.39 2.03 19.55
N LEU A 211 5.52 1.49 18.32
CA LEU A 211 6.81 1.36 17.63
C LEU A 211 7.49 2.71 17.41
N LEU A 212 6.71 3.74 17.18
CA LEU A 212 7.23 5.11 16.98
C LEU A 212 7.39 5.91 18.27
N GLY A 213 7.10 5.33 19.45
CA GLY A 213 7.18 6.02 20.73
C GLY A 213 6.16 7.16 20.89
N LEU A 214 5.07 7.15 20.12
CA LEU A 214 4.07 8.22 20.12
C LEU A 214 3.03 8.10 21.24
N ARG A 215 2.96 6.96 21.91
CA ARG A 215 2.10 6.74 23.08
C ARG A 215 2.96 6.39 24.29
N PRO A 216 2.66 6.94 25.48
CA PRO A 216 3.28 6.45 26.68
C PRO A 216 2.95 4.95 26.80
N ALA A 217 3.96 4.13 27.10
CA ALA A 217 3.77 2.71 27.35
C ALA A 217 2.65 2.56 28.40
N ARG A 218 1.50 2.02 28.00
CA ARG A 218 0.49 1.63 28.97
C ARG A 218 1.17 0.62 29.87
N ARG A 219 1.39 1.00 31.13
CA ARG A 219 1.74 0.03 32.16
C ARG A 219 0.75 -1.12 32.00
N LEU A 220 1.25 -2.30 31.65
CA LEU A 220 0.49 -3.53 31.77
C LEU A 220 0.04 -3.55 33.22
N LEU A 221 -1.22 -3.21 33.44
CA LEU A 221 -1.81 -3.36 34.76
C LEU A 221 -1.61 -4.82 35.13
N SER A 222 -0.68 -5.04 36.05
CA SER A 222 -0.55 -6.30 36.75
C SER A 222 -1.93 -6.65 37.29
N ARG A 223 -2.62 -7.56 36.62
CA ARG A 223 -3.72 -8.27 37.32
C ARG A 223 -3.06 -9.08 38.40
N ARG A 224 -2.99 -8.48 39.61
CA ARG A 224 -2.83 -9.23 40.83
C ARG A 224 -4.18 -9.84 41.18
N ALA A 225 -4.07 -11.10 41.56
CA ALA A 225 -4.99 -11.97 42.23
C ALA A 225 -6.20 -12.44 41.43
#